data_2c084e6b9e7b636e55957bd9c9884bc8
#
_entry.id   2c084e6b9e7b636e55957bd9c9884bc8
#
_cell.length_a   1.000
_cell.length_b   1.000
_cell.length_c   1.000
_cell.angle_alpha   90.00
_cell.angle_beta   90.00
_cell.angle_gamma   90.00
#
_symmetry.space_group_name_H-M   'P 1'
#
loop_
_entity.id
_entity.type
_entity.pdbx_description
1 polymer ?
#
loop_
_entity_poly.entity_id
_entity_poly.type
_entity_poly.pdbx_seq_one_letter_code
_entity_poly.pdbx_strand_id
1 'polypeptide(L)'
;MCNHRGSTHQFHGPCCHSHGPRLEGFLIPCLLLLLKDNPAHGYELMERLAELSYLEVQPDPAVVYRHLRRLEVEGMVESRLEPGSGGPARKVYSLTPEGESYLKAWAMRIRKKKASLEGFLADFEKRYPPEKRS
;
A
#
# COMPACT_ATOMS: atom_id res chain seq x y z
N MET A 1 25.68 1.57 8.53
CA MET A 1 25.50 2.26 8.81
C MET A 1 24.79 2.92 8.97
N CYS A 2 24.70 2.74 9.25
CA CYS A 2 24.17 3.55 9.37
C CYS A 2 24.60 4.31 9.53
N ASN A 3 25.35 4.46 9.17
CA ASN A 3 25.79 5.25 9.21
C ASN A 3 25.93 5.91 9.13
N HIS A 4 26.22 6.30 8.91
CA HIS A 4 26.28 7.24 8.76
C HIS A 4 26.41 7.89 8.81
N ARG A 5 26.74 8.16 8.81
CA ARG A 5 26.77 9.00 8.93
C ARG A 5 26.12 9.62 9.02
N GLY A 6 26.20 9.55 8.91
CA GLY A 6 25.51 10.14 9.00
C GLY A 6 24.75 10.10 9.25
N SER A 7 24.84 10.10 9.22
CA SER A 7 24.04 10.22 9.41
C SER A 7 23.29 10.17 9.71
N THR A 8 23.34 10.08 9.69
CA THR A 8 22.59 10.10 9.87
C THR A 8 21.91 9.95 10.15
N HIS A 9 21.91 9.82 10.04
CA HIS A 9 21.19 9.75 10.18
C HIS A 9 20.37 9.50 10.33
N GLN A 10 20.59 9.40 10.32
CA GLN A 10 19.93 9.11 10.41
C GLN A 10 19.24 8.76 10.67
N PHE A 11 19.46 8.49 10.65
CA PHE A 11 18.81 8.14 10.83
C PHE A 11 18.19 7.83 11.34
N HIS A 12 18.22 7.66 11.53
CA HIS A 12 17.65 7.14 12.06
C HIS A 12 16.96 6.61 12.37
N GLY A 13 16.73 6.40 12.48
CA GLY A 13 16.13 5.87 12.67
C GLY A 13 15.75 5.12 12.84
N PRO A 14 15.63 4.73 13.03
CA PRO A 14 15.35 3.81 13.17
C PRO A 14 15.18 3.12 12.91
N CYS A 15 15.52 2.83 12.75
CA CYS A 15 15.48 2.33 12.57
C CYS A 15 15.11 1.64 12.56
N CYS A 16 15.22 1.37 12.44
CA CYS A 16 14.85 0.66 12.41
C CYS A 16 14.16 0.12 12.77
N HIS A 17 13.98 -0.06 12.96
CA HIS A 17 13.21 -0.76 13.27
C HIS A 17 12.50 -1.42 12.51
N SER A 18 12.88 -1.86 11.90
CA SER A 18 12.10 -2.45 11.24
C SER A 18 11.93 -3.68 11.45
N HIS A 19 11.29 -4.09 11.42
CA HIS A 19 10.56 -5.07 11.65
C HIS A 19 10.41 -5.97 10.57
N GLY A 20 10.98 -6.76 10.19
CA GLY A 20 10.80 -7.71 9.20
C GLY A 20 10.47 -7.10 7.86
N PRO A 21 10.45 -7.83 6.78
CA PRO A 21 10.15 -7.30 5.47
C PRO A 21 8.74 -6.76 5.45
N ARG A 22 8.63 -5.53 5.06
CA ARG A 22 7.35 -4.90 4.92
C ARG A 22 7.30 -4.27 3.57
N LEU A 23 6.15 -4.37 2.95
CA LEU A 23 5.91 -3.61 1.75
C LEU A 23 5.35 -2.28 2.19
N GLU A 24 6.27 -1.40 2.61
CA GLU A 24 5.88 -0.07 3.00
C GLU A 24 5.14 0.56 1.86
N GLY A 25 4.02 1.16 2.20
CA GLY A 25 3.23 1.81 1.19
C GLY A 25 2.40 0.88 0.35
N PHE A 26 2.40 -0.42 0.62
CA PHE A 26 1.61 -1.35 -0.17
C PHE A 26 0.12 -1.02 -0.12
N LEU A 27 -0.29 -0.34 0.93
CA LEU A 27 -1.67 0.09 1.05
C LEU A 27 -2.07 1.04 -0.07
N ILE A 28 -1.12 1.84 -0.55
CA ILE A 28 -1.41 2.81 -1.60
C ILE A 28 -1.91 2.14 -2.88
N PRO A 29 -1.20 1.16 -3.46
CA PRO A 29 -1.72 0.53 -4.67
C PRO A 29 -3.01 -0.23 -4.41
N CYS A 30 -3.22 -0.74 -3.20
CA CYS A 30 -4.48 -1.39 -2.88
C CYS A 30 -5.64 -0.42 -2.95
N LEU A 31 -5.45 0.77 -2.38
CA LEU A 31 -6.49 1.79 -2.43
C LEU A 31 -6.79 2.22 -3.86
N LEU A 32 -5.74 2.44 -4.65
CA LEU A 32 -5.92 2.84 -6.04
C LEU A 32 -6.63 1.77 -6.84
N LEU A 33 -6.27 0.52 -6.60
CA LEU A 33 -6.91 -0.57 -7.34
C LEU A 33 -8.39 -0.68 -7.01
N LEU A 34 -8.73 -0.53 -5.74
CA LEU A 34 -10.14 -0.56 -5.35
C LEU A 34 -10.93 0.58 -5.97
N LEU A 35 -10.31 1.76 -6.05
CA LEU A 35 -10.97 2.90 -6.67
C LEU A 35 -11.09 2.76 -8.18
N LYS A 36 -10.22 1.96 -8.79
CA LYS A 36 -10.35 1.69 -10.22
C LYS A 36 -11.68 1.00 -10.53
N ASP A 37 -12.14 0.17 -9.62
CA ASP A 37 -13.41 -0.51 -9.82
C ASP A 37 -14.58 0.45 -9.67
N ASN A 38 -14.61 1.21 -8.58
CA ASN A 38 -15.72 2.12 -8.31
C ASN A 38 -15.27 3.22 -7.37
N PRO A 39 -15.78 4.44 -7.55
CA PRO A 39 -15.60 5.46 -6.52
C PRO A 39 -16.18 5.00 -5.20
N ALA A 40 -15.63 5.50 -4.11
CA ALA A 40 -16.05 5.01 -2.79
C ALA A 40 -15.75 6.02 -1.71
N HIS A 41 -16.54 5.95 -0.63
CA HIS A 41 -16.22 6.69 0.59
C HIS A 41 -15.07 6.00 1.31
N GLY A 42 -14.44 6.73 2.21
CA GLY A 42 -13.38 6.13 3.00
C GLY A 42 -13.84 4.92 3.77
N TYR A 43 -15.05 4.97 4.31
CA TYR A 43 -15.60 3.86 5.07
C TYR A 43 -15.73 2.60 4.20
N GLU A 44 -16.24 2.78 2.97
CA GLU A 44 -16.36 1.66 2.05
C GLU A 44 -15.01 1.07 1.68
N LEU A 45 -14.01 1.96 1.53
CA LEU A 45 -12.66 1.49 1.23
C LEU A 45 -12.11 0.65 2.37
N MET A 46 -12.40 1.05 3.61
CA MET A 46 -11.99 0.25 4.75
C MET A 46 -12.60 -1.14 4.70
N GLU A 47 -13.89 -1.22 4.36
CA GLU A 47 -14.54 -2.50 4.27
C GLU A 47 -13.96 -3.36 3.16
N ARG A 48 -13.70 -2.75 2.02
CA ARG A 48 -13.13 -3.48 0.90
C ARG A 48 -11.71 -3.95 1.17
N LEU A 49 -10.94 -3.13 1.88
CA LEU A 49 -9.60 -3.54 2.27
C LEU A 49 -9.64 -4.77 3.16
N ALA A 50 -10.64 -4.83 4.05
CA ALA A 50 -10.76 -5.96 4.95
C ALA A 50 -11.03 -7.26 4.20
N GLU A 51 -11.57 -7.16 2.99
CA GLU A 51 -11.90 -8.34 2.22
C GLU A 51 -10.74 -8.83 1.33
N LEU A 52 -9.65 -8.07 1.29
CA LEU A 52 -8.52 -8.46 0.44
C LEU A 52 -7.74 -9.57 1.12
N SER A 53 -7.64 -10.70 0.45
CA SER A 53 -6.97 -11.86 1.03
C SER A 53 -5.47 -11.68 1.15
N TYR A 54 -4.89 -10.79 0.35
CA TYR A 54 -3.44 -10.61 0.35
C TYR A 54 -2.96 -9.51 1.30
N LEU A 55 -3.89 -8.86 2.02
CA LEU A 55 -3.49 -7.97 3.09
C LEU A 55 -3.50 -8.74 4.40
N GLU A 56 -2.33 -8.93 4.96
CA GLU A 56 -2.20 -9.76 6.15
C GLU A 56 -2.67 -9.06 7.40
N VAL A 57 -2.53 -7.74 7.42
CA VAL A 57 -2.87 -6.96 8.60
C VAL A 57 -3.90 -5.92 8.21
N GLN A 58 -4.95 -5.84 9.01
CA GLN A 58 -5.98 -4.83 8.79
C GLN A 58 -5.41 -3.46 9.06
N PRO A 59 -5.48 -2.54 8.10
CA PRO A 59 -4.91 -1.21 8.32
C PRO A 59 -5.72 -0.38 9.30
N ASP A 60 -5.01 0.47 10.01
CA ASP A 60 -5.61 1.44 10.91
C ASP A 60 -6.37 2.48 10.09
N PRO A 61 -7.61 2.81 10.46
CA PRO A 61 -8.36 3.84 9.72
C PRO A 61 -7.61 5.15 9.59
N ALA A 62 -6.90 5.57 10.63
CA ALA A 62 -6.16 6.83 10.56
C ALA A 62 -5.10 6.79 9.46
N VAL A 63 -4.46 5.65 9.29
CA VAL A 63 -3.44 5.48 8.25
C VAL A 63 -4.09 5.54 6.87
N VAL A 64 -5.24 4.88 6.72
CA VAL A 64 -5.95 4.89 5.43
C VAL A 64 -6.34 6.31 5.04
N TYR A 65 -6.92 7.05 5.98
CA TYR A 65 -7.33 8.43 5.68
C TYR A 65 -6.14 9.33 5.41
N ARG A 66 -5.03 9.09 6.09
CA ARG A 66 -3.83 9.87 5.82
C ARG A 66 -3.34 9.63 4.39
N HIS A 67 -3.34 8.39 3.96
CA HIS A 67 -2.95 8.06 2.58
C HIS A 67 -3.92 8.68 1.57
N LEU A 68 -5.20 8.62 1.85
CA LEU A 68 -6.18 9.19 0.93
C LEU A 68 -5.99 10.70 0.78
N ARG A 69 -5.74 11.39 1.89
CA ARG A 69 -5.51 12.82 1.83
C ARG A 69 -4.26 13.15 1.03
N ARG A 70 -3.22 12.36 1.23
CA ARG A 70 -1.98 12.58 0.50
C ARG A 70 -2.17 12.33 -0.99
N LEU A 71 -2.86 11.25 -1.33
CA LEU A 71 -3.12 10.96 -2.73
C LEU A 71 -3.96 12.05 -3.38
N GLU A 72 -4.87 12.63 -2.62
CA GLU A 72 -5.67 13.73 -3.15
C GLU A 72 -4.82 14.96 -3.40
N VAL A 73 -3.95 15.30 -2.45
CA VAL A 73 -3.06 16.44 -2.62
C VAL A 73 -2.17 16.26 -3.84
N GLU A 74 -1.73 15.05 -4.08
CA GLU A 74 -0.83 14.74 -5.19
C GLU A 74 -1.56 14.54 -6.51
N GLY A 75 -2.88 14.61 -6.49
CA GLY A 75 -3.66 14.50 -7.72
C GLY A 75 -3.90 13.09 -8.22
N MET A 76 -3.59 12.11 -7.41
CA MET A 76 -3.80 10.71 -7.80
C MET A 76 -5.24 10.28 -7.61
N VAL A 77 -5.94 10.92 -6.68
CA VAL A 77 -7.37 10.73 -6.52
C VAL A 77 -8.00 12.11 -6.38
N GLU A 78 -9.28 12.18 -6.64
CA GLU A 78 -10.05 13.39 -6.39
C GLU A 78 -11.25 13.01 -5.56
N SER A 79 -11.85 14.00 -4.92
CA SER A 79 -13.00 13.74 -4.07
C SER A 79 -14.08 14.76 -4.35
N ARG A 80 -15.27 14.34 -4.06
CA ARG A 80 -16.41 15.25 -4.09
C ARG A 80 -17.30 14.93 -2.91
N LEU A 81 -18.07 15.91 -2.50
CA LEU A 81 -19.01 15.71 -1.43
C LEU A 81 -20.33 15.24 -2.00
N GLU A 82 -20.87 14.20 -1.40
CA GLU A 82 -22.20 13.74 -1.73
C GLU A 82 -23.12 14.00 -0.56
N PRO A 83 -24.30 14.58 -0.79
CA PRO A 83 -25.23 14.80 0.30
C PRO A 83 -25.65 13.48 0.90
N GLY A 84 -25.57 13.39 2.21
CA GLY A 84 -26.02 12.22 2.91
C GLY A 84 -27.53 12.27 3.03
N SER A 85 -28.12 11.11 3.02
CA SER A 85 -29.54 11.01 3.19
C SER A 85 -29.86 11.19 4.67
N GLY A 86 -30.25 12.41 5.03
CA GLY A 86 -30.55 12.70 6.42
C GLY A 86 -29.35 12.83 7.32
N GLY A 87 -28.15 13.00 6.76
CA GLY A 87 -26.95 13.13 7.55
C GLY A 87 -25.95 14.05 6.88
N PRO A 88 -24.76 14.16 7.44
CA PRO A 88 -23.73 15.02 6.86
C PRO A 88 -23.28 14.49 5.49
N ALA A 89 -22.80 15.41 4.67
CA ALA A 89 -22.27 15.04 3.37
C ALA A 89 -21.06 14.12 3.54
N ARG A 90 -20.89 13.23 2.59
CA ARG A 90 -19.80 12.27 2.61
C ARG A 90 -18.84 12.56 1.48
N LYS A 91 -17.58 12.31 1.77
CA LYS A 91 -16.53 12.51 0.79
C LYS A 91 -16.35 11.24 -0.01
N VAL A 92 -16.52 11.32 -1.32
CA VAL A 92 -16.39 10.18 -2.22
C VAL A 92 -15.13 10.36 -3.04
N TYR A 93 -14.26 9.39 -2.99
CA TYR A 93 -12.98 9.43 -3.71
C TYR A 93 -13.10 8.69 -5.03
N SER A 94 -12.39 9.18 -6.04
CA SER A 94 -12.34 8.50 -7.33
C SER A 94 -10.94 8.60 -7.88
N LEU A 95 -10.59 7.63 -8.72
CA LEU A 95 -9.27 7.56 -9.31
C LEU A 95 -9.16 8.55 -10.46
N THR A 96 -8.07 9.30 -10.51
CA THR A 96 -7.80 10.20 -11.62
C THR A 96 -6.96 9.48 -12.67
N PRO A 97 -6.86 10.03 -13.90
CA PRO A 97 -5.93 9.45 -14.88
C PRO A 97 -4.51 9.38 -14.37
N GLU A 98 -4.07 10.39 -13.63
CA GLU A 98 -2.75 10.37 -13.03
C GLU A 98 -2.64 9.25 -12.00
N GLY A 99 -3.71 9.02 -11.25
CA GLY A 99 -3.73 7.92 -10.30
C GLY A 99 -3.64 6.58 -10.98
N GLU A 100 -4.28 6.46 -12.14
CA GLU A 100 -4.22 5.22 -12.88
C GLU A 100 -2.80 4.94 -13.36
N SER A 101 -2.11 5.96 -13.85
CA SER A 101 -0.72 5.80 -14.26
C SER A 101 0.16 5.41 -13.07
N TYR A 102 -0.10 6.02 -11.93
CA TYR A 102 0.64 5.73 -10.72
C TYR A 102 0.42 4.28 -10.28
N LEU A 103 -0.83 3.82 -10.38
CA LEU A 103 -1.15 2.44 -10.06
C LEU A 103 -0.39 1.47 -10.95
N LYS A 104 -0.32 1.78 -12.24
CA LYS A 104 0.43 0.92 -13.18
C LYS A 104 1.91 0.89 -12.84
N ALA A 105 2.46 2.03 -12.46
CA ALA A 105 3.86 2.09 -12.05
C ALA A 105 4.09 1.24 -10.79
N TRP A 106 3.15 1.28 -9.86
CA TRP A 106 3.23 0.45 -8.67
C TRP A 106 3.25 -1.04 -9.03
N ALA A 107 2.38 -1.42 -9.97
CA ALA A 107 2.33 -2.83 -10.38
C ALA A 107 3.66 -3.28 -10.96
N MET A 108 4.33 -2.42 -11.72
CA MET A 108 5.63 -2.76 -12.27
C MET A 108 6.67 -2.95 -11.18
N ARG A 109 6.64 -2.08 -10.19
CA ARG A 109 7.57 -2.20 -9.06
C ARG A 109 7.32 -3.47 -8.27
N ILE A 110 6.05 -3.82 -8.10
CA ILE A 110 5.69 -5.03 -7.40
C ILE A 110 6.18 -6.26 -8.16
N ARG A 111 6.04 -6.25 -9.49
CA ARG A 111 6.54 -7.37 -10.28
C ARG A 111 8.04 -7.53 -10.14
N LYS A 112 8.76 -6.43 -10.12
CA LYS A 112 10.22 -6.50 -9.92
C LYS A 112 10.56 -7.06 -8.56
N LYS A 113 9.84 -6.61 -7.54
CA LYS A 113 10.08 -7.10 -6.20
C LYS A 113 9.78 -8.58 -6.11
N LYS A 114 8.70 -9.01 -6.74
CA LYS A 114 8.35 -10.42 -6.77
C LYS A 114 9.46 -11.25 -7.38
N ALA A 115 10.00 -10.82 -8.52
CA ALA A 115 11.07 -11.53 -9.18
C ALA A 115 12.31 -11.61 -8.29
N SER A 116 12.61 -10.52 -7.62
CA SER A 116 13.74 -10.46 -6.71
C SER A 116 13.58 -11.46 -5.57
N LEU A 117 12.39 -11.49 -5.00
CA LEU A 117 12.13 -12.42 -3.90
C LEU A 117 12.18 -13.86 -4.36
N GLU A 118 11.68 -14.13 -5.55
CA GLU A 118 11.75 -15.47 -6.11
C GLU A 118 13.19 -15.89 -6.34
N GLY A 119 14.04 -14.96 -6.78
CA GLY A 119 15.45 -15.24 -6.96
C GLY A 119 16.12 -15.62 -5.65
N PHE A 120 15.82 -14.86 -4.61
CA PHE A 120 16.36 -15.18 -3.30
C PHE A 120 15.92 -16.56 -2.83
N LEU A 121 14.64 -16.85 -2.98
CA LEU A 121 14.16 -18.16 -2.53
C LEU A 121 14.76 -19.29 -3.30
N ALA A 122 14.98 -19.11 -4.60
CA ALA A 122 15.64 -20.14 -5.40
C ALA A 122 17.06 -20.40 -4.89
N ASP A 123 17.79 -19.34 -4.58
CA ASP A 123 19.13 -19.48 -4.02
C ASP A 123 19.11 -20.14 -2.66
N PHE A 124 18.15 -19.74 -1.84
CA PHE A 124 18.02 -20.31 -0.51
C PHE A 124 17.76 -21.81 -0.59
N GLU A 125 16.86 -22.21 -1.49
CA GLU A 125 16.47 -23.61 -1.58
C GLU A 125 17.55 -24.49 -2.15
N LYS A 126 18.50 -23.93 -2.88
CA LYS A 126 19.67 -24.69 -3.28
C LYS A 126 20.51 -25.12 -2.10
N ARG A 127 20.56 -24.29 -1.07
CA ARG A 127 21.34 -24.57 0.12
C ARG A 127 20.56 -25.31 1.18
N TYR A 128 19.24 -25.10 1.19
CA TYR A 128 18.34 -25.74 2.16
C TYR A 128 17.16 -26.30 1.40
N PRO A 129 17.32 -27.47 0.77
CA PRO A 129 16.23 -28.04 -0.02
C PRO A 129 14.99 -28.23 0.84
N PRO A 130 13.81 -28.01 0.28
CA PRO A 130 12.59 -28.18 1.05
C PRO A 130 12.43 -29.62 1.49
N GLU A 131 11.91 -29.78 2.70
CA GLU A 131 11.64 -31.12 3.18
C GLU A 131 10.48 -31.70 2.44
N LYS A 132 10.62 -33.01 2.13
CA LYS A 132 9.53 -33.67 1.52
C LYS A 132 8.38 -33.76 2.48
N ARG A 133 7.29 -33.23 2.07
CA ARG A 133 6.10 -33.36 2.88
C ARG A 133 5.29 -34.48 2.35
N SER A 134 4.87 -35.31 3.16
CA SER A 134 4.02 -36.40 2.69
C SER A 134 2.56 -36.02 2.75
#